data_dc783fb37aac767071d131581e7bf7f4
#
_entry.id   dc783fb37aac767071d131581e7bf7f4
#
_cell.length_a   1.000
_cell.length_b   1.000
_cell.length_c   1.000
_cell.angle_alpha   90.00
_cell.angle_beta   90.00
_cell.angle_gamma   90.00
#
_symmetry.space_group_name_H-M   'P 1'
#
loop_
_entity.id
_entity.type
_entity.pdbx_description
1 polymer ?
#
loop_
_entity_poly.entity_id
_entity_poly.type
_entity_poly.pdbx_seq_one_letter_code
_entity_poly.pdbx_strand_id
1 'polypeptide(L)'
;MLDTQGFNNMRPAAIAHELEKVSKHWVDVLWFENHEDTVLVIPKSDGESQARCELVGHRTDADEVDFMTAERALDLLKMGYGGHLDNIQLKLVNRKLKGVTSVLRLWWD
;
A
#
# COMPACT_ATOMS: atom_id res chain seq x y z
N MET A 1 15.79 4.33 15.13
CA MET A 1 14.49 3.71 15.32
C MET A 1 13.58 3.95 14.13
N LEU A 2 13.15 2.90 13.48
CA LEU A 2 12.42 3.04 12.24
C LEU A 2 11.07 3.72 12.41
N ASP A 3 10.37 3.43 13.48
CA ASP A 3 9.05 4.01 13.70
C ASP A 3 9.08 5.51 13.84
N THR A 4 10.10 6.02 14.49
CA THR A 4 10.23 7.45 14.71
C THR A 4 10.75 8.17 13.48
N GLN A 5 11.24 7.41 12.51
CA GLN A 5 11.76 7.96 11.25
C GLN A 5 10.76 7.88 10.14
N GLY A 6 9.56 7.41 10.43
CA GLY A 6 8.50 7.36 9.43
C GLY A 6 8.18 8.76 8.93
N PHE A 7 7.86 8.84 7.64
CA PHE A 7 7.49 10.09 7.01
C PHE A 7 6.07 10.45 7.41
N ASN A 8 5.82 11.71 7.71
CA ASN A 8 4.51 12.19 8.19
C ASN A 8 4.09 11.40 9.45
N ASN A 9 2.93 10.80 9.47
CA ASN A 9 2.44 9.98 10.56
C ASN A 9 2.65 8.49 10.31
N MET A 10 3.39 8.15 9.28
CA MET A 10 3.66 6.77 8.91
C MET A 10 4.66 6.16 9.89
N ARG A 11 4.34 4.97 10.39
CA ARG A 11 5.22 4.22 11.29
C ARG A 11 5.54 2.87 10.64
N PRO A 12 6.65 2.78 9.90
CA PRO A 12 6.96 1.61 9.09
C PRO A 12 6.97 0.28 9.83
N ALA A 13 7.55 0.22 11.01
CA ALA A 13 7.60 -1.05 11.75
C ALA A 13 6.21 -1.51 12.19
N ALA A 14 5.35 -0.58 12.59
CA ALA A 14 3.98 -0.92 12.97
C ALA A 14 3.19 -1.41 11.77
N ILE A 15 3.36 -0.75 10.62
CA ILE A 15 2.70 -1.13 9.38
C ILE A 15 3.13 -2.53 8.94
N ALA A 16 4.43 -2.79 8.95
CA ALA A 16 4.97 -4.10 8.58
C ALA A 16 4.42 -5.20 9.50
N HIS A 17 4.34 -4.93 10.78
CA HIS A 17 3.81 -5.88 11.76
C HIS A 17 2.34 -6.22 11.48
N GLU A 18 1.51 -5.20 11.23
CA GLU A 18 0.10 -5.42 10.93
C GLU A 18 -0.10 -6.14 9.59
N LEU A 19 0.70 -5.81 8.59
CA LEU A 19 0.65 -6.50 7.30
C LEU A 19 1.00 -7.98 7.46
N GLU A 20 2.02 -8.30 8.26
CA GLU A 20 2.42 -9.68 8.48
C GLU A 20 1.32 -10.48 9.16
N LYS A 21 0.61 -9.89 10.10
CA LYS A 21 -0.49 -10.56 10.81
C LYS A 21 -1.61 -11.00 9.86
N VAL A 22 -1.78 -10.32 8.74
CA VAL A 22 -2.81 -10.66 7.76
C VAL A 22 -2.22 -11.17 6.44
N SER A 23 -1.02 -11.71 6.48
CA SER A 23 -0.30 -12.10 5.26
C SER A 23 -1.02 -13.14 4.42
N LYS A 24 -1.86 -13.98 5.01
CA LYS A 24 -2.63 -14.96 4.25
C LYS A 24 -3.81 -14.35 3.48
N HIS A 25 -4.08 -13.08 3.70
CA HIS A 25 -5.20 -12.38 3.08
C HIS A 25 -4.80 -11.44 1.95
N TRP A 26 -3.50 -11.26 1.69
CA TRP A 26 -3.06 -10.47 0.55
C TRP A 26 -2.14 -11.30 -0.36
N VAL A 27 -2.12 -10.90 -1.62
CA VAL A 27 -1.28 -11.55 -2.64
C VAL A 27 0.09 -10.90 -2.68
N ASP A 28 0.13 -9.58 -2.57
CA ASP A 28 1.36 -8.81 -2.64
C ASP A 28 1.18 -7.46 -1.96
N VAL A 29 2.30 -6.86 -1.59
CA VAL A 29 2.35 -5.51 -1.03
C VAL A 29 3.40 -4.73 -1.81
N LEU A 30 3.04 -3.55 -2.27
CA LEU A 30 3.94 -2.66 -2.99
C LEU A 30 4.25 -1.48 -2.08
N TRP A 31 5.49 -1.42 -1.62
CA TRP A 31 5.94 -0.42 -0.67
C TRP A 31 7.35 0.00 -1.05
N PHE A 32 7.51 1.24 -1.49
CA PHE A 32 8.77 1.76 -2.00
C PHE A 32 9.29 2.89 -1.13
N GLU A 33 10.61 2.93 -0.92
CA GLU A 33 11.25 3.99 -0.14
C GLU A 33 10.99 5.37 -0.71
N ASN A 34 11.00 5.49 -2.05
CA ASN A 34 10.74 6.78 -2.68
C ASN A 34 9.26 7.19 -2.63
N HIS A 35 8.41 6.39 -2.03
CA HIS A 35 6.99 6.71 -1.86
C HIS A 35 6.61 6.47 -0.41
N GLU A 36 7.16 7.29 0.46
CA GLU A 36 7.21 7.05 1.90
C GLU A 36 5.87 7.21 2.62
N ASP A 37 4.89 7.79 1.96
CA ASP A 37 3.58 8.01 2.57
C ASP A 37 2.52 7.02 2.09
N THR A 38 2.86 6.08 1.22
CA THR A 38 1.87 5.23 0.55
C THR A 38 2.29 3.77 0.55
N VAL A 39 1.33 2.90 0.86
CA VAL A 39 1.48 1.45 0.70
C VAL A 39 0.31 0.95 -0.13
N LEU A 40 0.58 0.13 -1.13
CA LEU A 40 -0.46 -0.54 -1.89
C LEU A 40 -0.51 -2.01 -1.50
N VAL A 41 -1.68 -2.49 -1.15
CA VAL A 41 -1.91 -3.89 -0.80
C VAL A 41 -2.81 -4.50 -1.85
N ILE A 42 -2.41 -5.65 -2.39
CA ILE A 42 -3.22 -6.41 -3.32
C ILE A 42 -3.89 -7.53 -2.53
N PRO A 43 -5.16 -7.36 -2.11
CA PRO A 43 -5.81 -8.38 -1.30
C PRO A 43 -6.26 -9.56 -2.16
N LYS A 44 -6.45 -10.70 -1.53
CA LYS A 44 -7.17 -11.79 -2.17
C LYS A 44 -8.61 -11.34 -2.43
N SER A 45 -9.27 -11.99 -3.37
CA SER A 45 -10.54 -11.48 -3.90
C SER A 45 -11.76 -11.69 -2.99
N ASP A 46 -11.63 -12.47 -1.93
CA ASP A 46 -12.75 -12.70 -1.02
C ASP A 46 -12.97 -11.53 -0.06
N GLY A 47 -14.21 -11.37 0.39
CA GLY A 47 -14.59 -10.26 1.25
C GLY A 47 -13.89 -10.23 2.59
N GLU A 48 -13.60 -11.40 3.16
CA GLU A 48 -12.88 -11.46 4.43
C GLU A 48 -11.46 -10.94 4.27
N SER A 49 -10.77 -11.34 3.21
CA SER A 49 -9.41 -10.88 2.95
C SER A 49 -9.36 -9.37 2.73
N GLN A 50 -10.32 -8.84 2.00
CA GLN A 50 -10.42 -7.39 1.78
C GLN A 50 -10.61 -6.65 3.10
N ALA A 51 -11.50 -7.14 3.96
CA ALA A 51 -11.75 -6.53 5.25
C ALA A 51 -10.53 -6.60 6.17
N ARG A 52 -9.83 -7.72 6.17
CA ARG A 52 -8.62 -7.88 6.99
C ARG A 52 -7.51 -6.95 6.54
N CYS A 53 -7.32 -6.78 5.24
CA CYS A 53 -6.33 -5.83 4.73
C CYS A 53 -6.70 -4.39 5.07
N GLU A 54 -7.98 -4.05 4.98
CA GLU A 54 -8.46 -2.71 5.32
C GLU A 54 -8.16 -2.37 6.78
N LEU A 55 -8.28 -3.34 7.68
CA LEU A 55 -7.98 -3.13 9.10
C LEU A 55 -6.53 -2.69 9.35
N VAL A 56 -5.60 -3.08 8.49
CA VAL A 56 -4.21 -2.65 8.63
C VAL A 56 -4.13 -1.11 8.60
N GLY A 57 -4.83 -0.50 7.66
CA GLY A 57 -4.87 0.96 7.57
C GLY A 57 -5.44 1.60 8.83
N HIS A 58 -6.55 1.08 9.32
CA HIS A 58 -7.19 1.63 10.53
C HIS A 58 -6.34 1.44 11.77
N ARG A 59 -5.66 0.31 11.90
CA ARG A 59 -4.80 0.01 13.06
C ARG A 59 -3.50 0.79 13.05
N THR A 60 -3.11 1.34 11.92
CA THR A 60 -1.86 2.10 11.76
C THR A 60 -2.14 3.59 11.53
N ASP A 61 -3.37 4.02 11.79
CA ASP A 61 -3.78 5.42 11.70
C ASP A 61 -3.55 6.04 10.32
N ALA A 62 -3.78 5.26 9.27
CA ALA A 62 -3.74 5.81 7.92
C ALA A 62 -4.83 6.89 7.76
N ASP A 63 -4.47 7.97 7.11
CA ASP A 63 -5.42 9.07 6.84
C ASP A 63 -6.40 8.68 5.74
N GLU A 64 -5.96 7.87 4.79
CA GLU A 64 -6.83 7.33 3.76
C GLU A 64 -6.65 5.83 3.63
N VAL A 65 -7.76 5.13 3.52
CA VAL A 65 -7.81 3.68 3.35
C VAL A 65 -8.84 3.42 2.26
N ASP A 66 -8.38 3.28 1.02
CA ASP A 66 -9.28 3.24 -0.13
C ASP A 66 -9.02 2.06 -1.04
N PHE A 67 -10.10 1.35 -1.37
CA PHE A 67 -10.04 0.41 -2.49
C PHE A 67 -10.21 1.18 -3.79
N MET A 68 -9.41 0.82 -4.78
CA MET A 68 -9.46 1.48 -6.08
C MET A 68 -9.05 0.51 -7.18
N THR A 69 -9.26 0.90 -8.42
CA THR A 69 -8.79 0.10 -9.55
C THR A 69 -7.27 0.15 -9.61
N ALA A 70 -6.67 -0.87 -10.21
CA ALA A 70 -5.23 -0.90 -10.43
C ALA A 70 -4.77 0.32 -11.25
N GLU A 71 -5.57 0.72 -12.22
CA GLU A 71 -5.29 1.88 -13.07
C GLU A 71 -5.24 3.17 -12.25
N ARG A 72 -6.20 3.37 -11.36
CA ARG A 72 -6.23 4.55 -10.49
C ARG A 72 -5.04 4.56 -9.55
N ALA A 73 -4.70 3.42 -8.96
CA ALA A 73 -3.55 3.30 -8.06
C ALA A 73 -2.26 3.68 -8.78
N LEU A 74 -2.09 3.21 -10.01
CA LEU A 74 -0.91 3.53 -10.81
C LEU A 74 -0.84 5.03 -11.12
N ASP A 75 -1.97 5.64 -11.45
CA ASP A 75 -2.02 7.08 -11.72
C ASP A 75 -1.60 7.88 -10.49
N LEU A 76 -2.06 7.51 -9.31
CA LEU A 76 -1.68 8.19 -8.08
C LEU A 76 -0.19 8.06 -7.79
N LEU A 77 0.40 6.90 -8.05
CA LEU A 77 1.85 6.71 -7.91
C LEU A 77 2.62 7.60 -8.88
N LYS A 78 2.13 7.75 -10.10
CA LYS A 78 2.78 8.60 -11.11
C LYS A 78 2.69 10.08 -10.76
N MET A 79 1.72 10.49 -9.98
CA MET A 79 1.58 11.88 -9.55
C MET A 79 2.68 12.32 -8.58
N GLY A 80 3.39 11.36 -7.99
CA GLY A 80 4.57 11.66 -7.21
C GLY A 80 4.34 12.22 -5.83
N TYR A 81 3.18 12.03 -5.26
CA TYR A 81 2.96 12.39 -3.86
C TYR A 81 3.86 11.52 -2.98
N GLY A 82 4.68 12.13 -2.15
CA GLY A 82 5.60 11.39 -1.31
C GLY A 82 6.86 10.92 -2.01
N GLY A 83 7.04 11.25 -3.29
CA GLY A 83 8.21 10.85 -4.07
C GLY A 83 7.83 10.35 -5.45
N HIS A 84 8.83 10.04 -6.25
CA HIS A 84 8.64 9.55 -7.61
C HIS A 84 9.22 8.16 -7.74
N LEU A 85 8.51 7.27 -8.40
CA LEU A 85 9.04 5.96 -8.75
C LEU A 85 9.94 6.09 -9.98
N ASP A 86 11.05 5.36 -9.98
CA ASP A 86 11.90 5.30 -11.15
C ASP A 86 11.30 4.35 -12.21
N ASN A 87 11.92 4.28 -13.38
CA ASN A 87 11.40 3.46 -14.48
C ASN A 87 11.35 1.97 -14.15
N ILE A 88 12.30 1.48 -13.37
CA ILE A 88 12.34 0.07 -12.97
C ILE A 88 11.18 -0.23 -12.03
N GLN A 89 10.94 0.66 -11.07
CA GLN A 89 9.84 0.51 -10.12
C GLN A 89 8.49 0.59 -10.84
N LEU A 90 8.34 1.51 -11.80
CA LEU A 90 7.11 1.61 -12.57
C LEU A 90 6.83 0.35 -13.38
N LYS A 91 7.86 -0.24 -13.98
CA LYS A 91 7.71 -1.52 -14.69
C LYS A 91 7.30 -2.63 -13.75
N LEU A 92 7.86 -2.66 -12.55
CA LEU A 92 7.50 -3.66 -11.54
C LEU A 92 6.04 -3.50 -11.12
N VAL A 93 5.61 -2.27 -10.84
CA VAL A 93 4.23 -1.99 -10.45
C VAL A 93 3.27 -2.40 -11.56
N ASN A 94 3.54 -2.03 -12.81
CA ASN A 94 2.70 -2.42 -13.94
C ASN A 94 2.56 -3.93 -14.02
N ARG A 95 3.66 -4.65 -13.85
CA ARG A 95 3.63 -6.12 -13.90
C ARG A 95 2.83 -6.72 -12.76
N LYS A 96 3.01 -6.19 -11.54
CA LYS A 96 2.31 -6.68 -10.36
C LYS A 96 0.82 -6.40 -10.40
N LEU A 97 0.43 -5.29 -10.99
CA LEU A 97 -0.98 -4.90 -11.07
C LEU A 97 -1.71 -5.48 -12.28
N LYS A 98 -0.99 -6.15 -13.17
CA LYS A 98 -1.61 -6.74 -14.35
C LYS A 98 -2.65 -7.79 -13.93
N GLY A 99 -3.89 -7.62 -14.42
CA GLY A 99 -4.98 -8.55 -14.09
C GLY A 99 -5.60 -8.33 -12.71
N VAL A 100 -5.10 -7.36 -11.95
CA VAL A 100 -5.66 -7.05 -10.63
C VAL A 100 -6.83 -6.09 -10.82
N THR A 101 -7.97 -6.41 -10.21
CA THR A 101 -9.17 -5.57 -10.34
C THR A 101 -9.28 -4.54 -9.21
N SER A 102 -8.79 -4.88 -8.02
CA SER A 102 -8.92 -4.00 -6.86
C SER A 102 -7.63 -3.98 -6.07
N VAL A 103 -7.21 -2.78 -5.71
CA VAL A 103 -6.00 -2.52 -4.92
C VAL A 103 -6.40 -1.67 -3.72
N LEU A 104 -5.83 -1.95 -2.58
CA LEU A 104 -6.06 -1.14 -1.37
C LEU A 104 -4.90 -0.16 -1.25
N ARG A 105 -5.23 1.12 -1.25
CA ARG A 105 -4.24 2.18 -1.02
C ARG A 105 -4.34 2.66 0.41
N LEU A 106 -3.22 2.62 1.12
CA LEU A 106 -3.08 3.17 2.46
C LEU A 106 -2.18 4.38 2.36
N TRP A 107 -2.63 5.50 2.91
CA TRP A 107 -1.88 6.74 2.81
C TRP A 107 -1.85 7.47 4.16
N TRP A 108 -0.68 8.00 4.49
CA TRP A 108 -0.45 8.74 5.74
C TRP A 108 0.02 10.15 5.41
N ASP A 109 -0.61 11.12 6.06
CA ASP A 109 -0.24 12.53 5.89
C ASP A 109 0.93 12.90 6.80
#